data_270968e022b681d1488dd8d782ba4d6c
#
_entry.id   270968e022b681d1488dd8d782ba4d6c
#
_cell.length_a   1.000
_cell.length_b   1.000
_cell.length_c   1.000
_cell.angle_alpha   90.00
_cell.angle_beta   90.00
_cell.angle_gamma   90.00
#
_symmetry.space_group_name_H-M   'P 1'
#
loop_
_entity.id
_entity.type
_entity.pdbx_description
1 polymer ?
#
loop_
_entity_poly.entity_id
_entity_poly.type
_entity_poly.pdbx_seq_one_letter_code
_entity_poly.pdbx_strand_id
1 'polypeptide(L)'
;RAPPPPGGPGAHLAGWSLGGISPLPPAADSPDLPIASVSAIGSPVDVSKVPLMAPVRPLLNLGLGDLIPGGGLITRAYRAMGGIPVPLVGAGFAVASVHKMLTKPLVVATHLDDSELLAQLEAVDRFMDNMHAYPGRSFGQLYHRFVKDNDLQDGRIELGGRTIDLANVVAPTLVLAGNADGIAPIAAVRPVVDLLTGSSEVRFEVVGGGHLGMLTGRGARS
;
A
#
# COMPACT_ATOMS: atom_id res chain seq x y z
N ARG A 1 -10.32 10.58 -17.70
CA ARG A 1 -11.10 9.76 -18.67
C ARG A 1 -12.55 9.83 -18.22
N ALA A 2 -13.48 10.13 -19.11
CA ALA A 2 -14.90 10.13 -18.81
C ALA A 2 -15.33 8.73 -18.35
N PRO A 3 -16.27 8.61 -17.39
CA PRO A 3 -16.83 7.32 -17.01
C PRO A 3 -17.46 6.63 -18.23
N PRO A 4 -17.45 5.30 -18.28
CA PRO A 4 -18.11 4.59 -19.36
C PRO A 4 -19.60 4.95 -19.37
N PRO A 5 -20.24 4.91 -20.57
CA PRO A 5 -21.66 5.23 -20.67
C PRO A 5 -22.50 4.23 -19.84
N PRO A 6 -23.64 4.68 -19.29
CA PRO A 6 -24.55 3.80 -18.57
C PRO A 6 -24.92 2.57 -19.41
N GLY A 7 -24.68 1.36 -18.88
CA GLY A 7 -24.94 0.09 -19.54
C GLY A 7 -23.76 -0.54 -20.28
N GLY A 8 -22.56 0.08 -20.23
CA GLY A 8 -21.32 -0.56 -20.70
C GLY A 8 -20.74 -1.54 -19.66
N PRO A 9 -19.81 -2.44 -20.09
CA PRO A 9 -19.06 -3.25 -19.13
C PRO A 9 -18.34 -2.34 -18.15
N GLY A 10 -18.49 -2.58 -16.85
CA GLY A 10 -17.87 -1.80 -15.79
C GLY A 10 -16.33 -1.81 -15.86
N ALA A 11 -15.69 -0.88 -15.18
CA ALA A 11 -14.23 -0.82 -15.11
C ALA A 11 -13.70 -1.86 -14.12
N HIS A 12 -12.65 -2.59 -14.51
CA HIS A 12 -11.85 -3.37 -13.59
C HIS A 12 -10.77 -2.47 -12.98
N LEU A 13 -10.78 -2.32 -11.66
CA LEU A 13 -9.81 -1.52 -10.93
C LEU A 13 -8.75 -2.44 -10.31
N ALA A 14 -7.50 -2.26 -10.69
CA ALA A 14 -6.41 -3.01 -10.10
C ALA A 14 -5.37 -2.06 -9.53
N GLY A 15 -4.87 -2.36 -8.35
CA GLY A 15 -3.83 -1.57 -7.72
C GLY A 15 -2.91 -2.40 -6.84
N TRP A 16 -1.68 -1.92 -6.70
CA TRP A 16 -0.64 -2.54 -5.90
C TRP A 16 -0.23 -1.63 -4.75
N SER A 17 0.03 -2.23 -3.58
CA SER A 17 0.47 -1.50 -2.38
C SER A 17 -0.57 -0.42 -1.98
N LEU A 18 -0.17 0.80 -1.75
CA LEU A 18 -1.10 1.93 -1.53
C LEU A 18 -2.07 2.14 -2.71
N GLY A 19 -1.63 1.83 -3.93
CA GLY A 19 -2.47 1.89 -5.13
C GLY A 19 -3.63 0.91 -5.11
N GLY A 20 -3.52 -0.21 -4.40
CA GLY A 20 -4.62 -1.18 -4.27
C GLY A 20 -5.64 -0.81 -3.18
N ILE A 21 -5.26 0.06 -2.25
CA ILE A 21 -6.20 0.65 -1.29
C ILE A 21 -7.06 1.74 -1.97
N SER A 22 -6.45 2.50 -2.88
CA SER A 22 -7.07 3.68 -3.49
C SER A 22 -8.42 3.44 -4.20
N PRO A 23 -8.71 2.29 -4.81
CA PRO A 23 -10.01 1.98 -5.40
C PRO A 23 -11.14 1.74 -4.40
N LEU A 24 -10.83 1.32 -3.18
CA LEU A 24 -11.84 0.92 -2.20
C LEU A 24 -12.72 2.10 -1.73
N PRO A 25 -12.17 3.27 -1.34
CA PRO A 25 -13.00 4.39 -0.91
C PRO A 25 -14.00 4.88 -1.97
N PRO A 26 -13.62 5.13 -3.24
CA PRO A 26 -14.59 5.54 -4.24
C PRO A 26 -15.61 4.44 -4.58
N ALA A 27 -15.22 3.15 -4.52
CA ALA A 27 -16.15 2.04 -4.71
C ALA A 27 -17.18 1.97 -3.58
N ALA A 28 -16.78 2.31 -2.35
CA ALA A 28 -17.68 2.34 -1.18
C ALA A 28 -18.55 3.61 -1.13
N ASP A 29 -17.99 4.77 -1.52
CA ASP A 29 -18.69 6.07 -1.47
C ASP A 29 -19.72 6.25 -2.59
N SER A 30 -19.51 5.55 -3.71
CA SER A 30 -20.35 5.68 -4.90
C SER A 30 -20.65 4.29 -5.50
N PRO A 31 -21.54 3.51 -4.87
CA PRO A 31 -21.85 2.15 -5.31
C PRO A 31 -22.49 2.09 -6.71
N ASP A 32 -23.00 3.22 -7.23
CA ASP A 32 -23.56 3.34 -8.58
C ASP A 32 -22.46 3.48 -9.66
N LEU A 33 -21.21 3.65 -9.28
CA LEU A 33 -20.12 3.64 -10.25
C LEU A 33 -20.06 2.28 -10.96
N PRO A 34 -19.89 2.26 -12.29
CA PRO A 34 -19.80 1.02 -13.06
C PRO A 34 -18.43 0.34 -12.80
N ILE A 35 -18.24 -0.21 -11.62
CA ILE A 35 -17.05 -0.97 -11.24
C ILE A 35 -17.37 -2.45 -11.38
N ALA A 36 -16.71 -3.12 -12.31
CA ALA A 36 -16.90 -4.54 -12.57
C ALA A 36 -16.17 -5.41 -11.53
N SER A 37 -14.99 -4.99 -11.07
CA SER A 37 -14.25 -5.65 -10.00
C SER A 37 -13.15 -4.76 -9.44
N VAL A 38 -12.68 -5.11 -8.23
CA VAL A 38 -11.49 -4.50 -7.60
C VAL A 38 -10.45 -5.58 -7.37
N SER A 39 -9.17 -5.29 -7.66
CA SER A 39 -8.03 -6.15 -7.33
C SER A 39 -7.04 -5.37 -6.48
N ALA A 40 -6.87 -5.77 -5.23
CA ALA A 40 -5.94 -5.18 -4.27
C ALA A 40 -4.75 -6.13 -4.07
N ILE A 41 -3.57 -5.72 -4.53
CA ILE A 41 -2.38 -6.56 -4.57
C ILE A 41 -1.35 -6.05 -3.55
N GLY A 42 -1.02 -6.84 -2.53
CA GLY A 42 -0.06 -6.45 -1.48
C GLY A 42 -0.43 -5.14 -0.78
N SER A 43 -1.71 -4.93 -0.52
CA SER A 43 -2.27 -3.65 -0.06
C SER A 43 -2.60 -3.73 1.44
N PRO A 44 -1.75 -3.16 2.32
CA PRO A 44 -1.95 -3.26 3.75
C PRO A 44 -3.11 -2.38 4.21
N VAL A 45 -4.06 -2.94 4.93
CA VAL A 45 -5.15 -2.19 5.58
C VAL A 45 -4.91 -2.04 7.09
N ASP A 46 -4.12 -2.91 7.69
CA ASP A 46 -3.68 -2.77 9.07
C ASP A 46 -2.17 -2.44 9.12
N VAL A 47 -1.87 -1.13 9.22
CA VAL A 47 -0.47 -0.68 9.28
C VAL A 47 0.23 -1.04 10.60
N SER A 48 -0.50 -1.47 11.63
CA SER A 48 0.10 -1.96 12.87
C SER A 48 0.91 -3.24 12.67
N LYS A 49 0.59 -3.98 11.63
CA LYS A 49 1.24 -5.23 11.24
C LYS A 49 2.36 -5.03 10.21
N VAL A 50 2.58 -3.79 9.75
CA VAL A 50 3.66 -3.44 8.84
C VAL A 50 4.97 -3.35 9.62
N PRO A 51 6.01 -4.16 9.34
CA PRO A 51 7.23 -4.21 10.14
C PRO A 51 7.96 -2.88 10.25
N LEU A 52 7.93 -2.06 9.19
CA LEU A 52 8.52 -0.72 9.18
C LEU A 52 7.81 0.23 10.15
N MET A 53 6.50 0.06 10.35
CA MET A 53 5.68 0.93 11.20
C MET A 53 5.61 0.46 12.65
N ALA A 54 5.74 -0.83 12.90
CA ALA A 54 5.63 -1.43 14.23
C ALA A 54 6.51 -0.75 15.31
N PRO A 55 7.82 -0.47 15.07
CA PRO A 55 8.66 0.19 16.07
C PRO A 55 8.38 1.69 16.21
N VAL A 56 7.79 2.33 15.21
CA VAL A 56 7.54 3.77 15.20
C VAL A 56 6.20 4.12 15.86
N ARG A 57 5.20 3.24 15.75
CA ARG A 57 3.85 3.49 16.28
C ARG A 57 3.78 3.80 17.78
N PRO A 58 4.49 3.12 18.69
CA PRO A 58 4.46 3.50 20.09
C PRO A 58 4.90 4.95 20.33
N LEU A 59 5.89 5.43 19.58
CA LEU A 59 6.35 6.83 19.65
C LEU A 59 5.29 7.80 19.10
N LEU A 60 4.57 7.42 18.05
CA LEU A 60 3.48 8.21 17.49
C LEU A 60 2.29 8.30 18.45
N ASN A 61 2.01 7.22 19.20
CA ASN A 61 0.90 7.12 20.14
C ASN A 61 1.18 7.76 21.51
N LEU A 62 2.44 8.10 21.83
CA LEU A 62 2.79 8.81 23.07
C LEU A 62 2.20 10.22 23.17
N GLY A 63 1.41 10.65 22.19
CA GLY A 63 0.69 11.93 22.23
C GLY A 63 1.57 13.18 22.20
N LEU A 64 2.90 13.02 22.18
CA LEU A 64 3.85 14.14 22.10
C LEU A 64 3.59 15.04 20.88
N GLY A 65 2.94 14.47 19.86
CA GLY A 65 2.51 15.20 18.68
C GLY A 65 1.29 16.08 18.88
N ASP A 66 0.38 15.69 19.77
CA ASP A 66 -0.90 16.37 19.98
C ASP A 66 -0.80 17.48 21.05
N LEU A 67 0.23 17.41 21.90
CA LEU A 67 0.53 18.44 22.92
C LEU A 67 1.14 19.72 22.35
N ILE A 68 1.60 19.70 21.08
CA ILE A 68 2.25 20.85 20.44
C ILE A 68 1.24 21.55 19.50
N PRO A 69 0.88 22.82 19.74
CA PRO A 69 0.01 23.58 18.84
C PRO A 69 0.51 23.54 17.39
N GLY A 70 -0.38 23.23 16.44
CA GLY A 70 -0.05 23.15 15.00
C GLY A 70 0.35 21.76 14.49
N GLY A 71 0.13 20.73 15.28
CA GLY A 71 0.45 19.33 14.97
C GLY A 71 1.85 18.93 15.44
N GLY A 72 2.06 17.63 15.57
CA GLY A 72 3.31 17.09 16.08
C GLY A 72 4.54 17.40 15.22
N LEU A 73 5.72 17.05 15.74
CA LEU A 73 7.01 17.30 15.09
C LEU A 73 7.04 16.83 13.62
N ILE A 74 6.48 15.66 13.35
CA ILE A 74 6.40 15.11 11.99
C ILE A 74 5.54 16.00 11.09
N THR A 75 4.38 16.47 11.58
CA THR A 75 3.49 17.36 10.83
C THR A 75 4.17 18.69 10.49
N ARG A 76 4.91 19.24 11.43
CA ARG A 76 5.68 20.49 11.20
C ARG A 76 6.81 20.25 10.20
N ALA A 77 7.53 19.14 10.32
CA ALA A 77 8.64 18.80 9.44
C ALA A 77 8.17 18.65 7.99
N TYR A 78 7.16 17.80 7.70
CA TYR A 78 6.72 17.62 6.32
C TYR A 78 6.04 18.86 5.73
N ARG A 79 5.38 19.69 6.56
CA ARG A 79 4.82 20.98 6.11
C ARG A 79 5.92 21.96 5.75
N ALA A 80 6.97 22.04 6.56
CA ALA A 80 8.12 22.92 6.29
C ALA A 80 8.88 22.50 5.01
N MET A 81 8.96 21.20 4.74
CA MET A 81 9.61 20.64 3.54
C MET A 81 8.68 20.63 2.30
N GLY A 82 7.41 21.01 2.43
CA GLY A 82 6.43 20.90 1.34
C GLY A 82 6.04 19.45 1.00
N GLY A 83 6.46 18.49 1.82
CA GLY A 83 6.23 17.05 1.63
C GLY A 83 7.40 16.21 2.12
N ILE A 84 7.50 14.98 1.64
CA ILE A 84 8.67 14.11 1.89
C ILE A 84 9.52 14.08 0.63
N PRO A 85 10.74 14.62 0.66
CA PRO A 85 11.63 14.64 -0.48
C PRO A 85 12.14 13.23 -0.84
N VAL A 86 12.47 13.03 -2.11
CA VAL A 86 12.93 11.74 -2.67
C VAL A 86 13.97 11.03 -1.82
N PRO A 87 15.04 11.68 -1.30
CA PRO A 87 16.04 10.99 -0.50
C PRO A 87 15.49 10.35 0.78
N LEU A 88 14.50 10.99 1.44
CA LEU A 88 13.87 10.44 2.63
C LEU A 88 12.93 9.29 2.31
N VAL A 89 12.23 9.34 1.17
CA VAL A 89 11.43 8.22 0.68
C VAL A 89 12.34 7.02 0.41
N GLY A 90 13.42 7.22 -0.33
CA GLY A 90 14.42 6.18 -0.62
C GLY A 90 15.04 5.59 0.64
N ALA A 91 15.42 6.43 1.62
CA ALA A 91 15.94 5.97 2.91
C ALA A 91 14.93 5.09 3.67
N GLY A 92 13.63 5.44 3.67
CA GLY A 92 12.59 4.63 4.29
C GLY A 92 12.49 3.24 3.68
N PHE A 93 12.50 3.14 2.36
CA PHE A 93 12.49 1.85 1.65
C PHE A 93 13.80 1.07 1.83
N ALA A 94 14.96 1.73 1.87
CA ALA A 94 16.24 1.09 2.14
C ALA A 94 16.25 0.44 3.54
N VAL A 95 15.75 1.12 4.56
CA VAL A 95 15.60 0.55 5.91
C VAL A 95 14.68 -0.67 5.90
N ALA A 96 13.54 -0.62 5.20
CA ALA A 96 12.62 -1.75 5.05
C ALA A 96 13.24 -2.94 4.29
N SER A 97 14.27 -2.69 3.49
CA SER A 97 14.90 -3.67 2.60
C SER A 97 16.34 -4.03 2.99
N VAL A 98 16.82 -3.58 4.16
CA VAL A 98 18.23 -3.70 4.55
C VAL A 98 18.76 -5.13 4.47
N HIS A 99 17.96 -6.12 4.90
CA HIS A 99 18.35 -7.53 4.81
C HIS A 99 18.59 -7.97 3.33
N LYS A 100 17.70 -7.57 2.42
CA LYS A 100 17.86 -7.87 0.98
C LYS A 100 19.06 -7.15 0.38
N MET A 101 19.33 -5.94 0.83
CA MET A 101 20.48 -5.17 0.38
C MET A 101 21.82 -5.82 0.80
N LEU A 102 21.88 -6.36 2.01
CA LEU A 102 23.07 -7.07 2.51
C LEU A 102 23.28 -8.43 1.84
N THR A 103 22.22 -9.15 1.48
CA THR A 103 22.32 -10.47 0.84
C THR A 103 22.45 -10.40 -0.67
N LYS A 104 22.12 -9.28 -1.30
CA LYS A 104 22.15 -9.10 -2.77
C LYS A 104 23.50 -9.42 -3.41
N PRO A 105 24.67 -8.96 -2.90
CA PRO A 105 25.95 -9.31 -3.50
C PRO A 105 26.19 -10.83 -3.56
N LEU A 106 25.78 -11.54 -2.50
CA LEU A 106 25.88 -13.00 -2.47
C LEU A 106 24.94 -13.64 -3.50
N VAL A 107 23.69 -13.17 -3.58
CA VAL A 107 22.71 -13.66 -4.56
C VAL A 107 23.25 -13.46 -5.98
N VAL A 108 23.78 -12.28 -6.30
CA VAL A 108 24.39 -12.01 -7.62
C VAL A 108 25.57 -12.95 -7.87
N ALA A 109 26.50 -13.09 -6.91
CA ALA A 109 27.69 -13.93 -7.07
C ALA A 109 27.37 -15.43 -7.27
N THR A 110 26.27 -15.90 -6.66
CA THR A 110 25.86 -17.32 -6.74
C THR A 110 24.96 -17.63 -7.95
N HIS A 111 24.52 -16.62 -8.69
CA HIS A 111 23.60 -16.76 -9.84
C HIS A 111 24.08 -15.97 -11.07
N LEU A 112 25.38 -15.96 -11.31
CA LEU A 112 25.95 -15.21 -12.46
C LEU A 112 25.52 -15.78 -13.81
N ASP A 113 25.11 -17.03 -13.87
CA ASP A 113 24.58 -17.73 -15.03
C ASP A 113 23.07 -17.54 -15.23
N ASP A 114 22.37 -16.96 -14.26
CA ASP A 114 20.94 -16.72 -14.31
C ASP A 114 20.62 -15.29 -14.79
N SER A 115 20.69 -15.09 -16.09
CA SER A 115 20.46 -13.77 -16.71
C SER A 115 19.05 -13.21 -16.44
N GLU A 116 18.04 -14.07 -16.26
CA GLU A 116 16.67 -13.62 -15.95
C GLU A 116 16.58 -13.06 -14.54
N LEU A 117 17.17 -13.73 -13.55
CA LEU A 117 17.26 -13.24 -12.19
C LEU A 117 18.02 -11.93 -12.11
N LEU A 118 19.16 -11.83 -12.80
CA LEU A 118 19.97 -10.61 -12.80
C LEU A 118 19.22 -9.44 -13.44
N ALA A 119 18.51 -9.67 -14.55
CA ALA A 119 17.68 -8.65 -15.19
C ALA A 119 16.52 -8.21 -14.29
N GLN A 120 15.90 -9.12 -13.54
CA GLN A 120 14.88 -8.80 -12.57
C GLN A 120 15.42 -7.95 -11.43
N LEU A 121 16.59 -8.30 -10.87
CA LEU A 121 17.25 -7.50 -9.83
C LEU A 121 17.55 -6.09 -10.31
N GLU A 122 18.08 -5.95 -11.53
CA GLU A 122 18.36 -4.65 -12.14
C GLU A 122 17.07 -3.83 -12.36
N ALA A 123 15.98 -4.45 -12.82
CA ALA A 123 14.71 -3.77 -13.00
C ALA A 123 14.15 -3.25 -11.66
N VAL A 124 14.29 -4.01 -10.58
CA VAL A 124 13.91 -3.58 -9.22
C VAL A 124 14.77 -2.41 -8.76
N ASP A 125 16.07 -2.45 -8.97
CA ASP A 125 16.98 -1.34 -8.62
C ASP A 125 16.58 -0.06 -9.35
N ARG A 126 16.41 -0.13 -10.67
CA ARG A 126 15.97 1.03 -11.47
C ARG A 126 14.63 1.59 -11.02
N PHE A 127 13.68 0.72 -10.60
CA PHE A 127 12.43 1.16 -10.04
C PHE A 127 12.64 1.92 -8.72
N MET A 128 13.50 1.40 -7.83
CA MET A 128 13.81 2.03 -6.54
C MET A 128 14.56 3.35 -6.71
N ASP A 129 15.45 3.47 -7.69
CA ASP A 129 16.19 4.69 -7.99
C ASP A 129 15.30 5.81 -8.56
N ASN A 130 14.14 5.46 -9.11
CA ASN A 130 13.16 6.41 -9.67
C ASN A 130 11.97 6.69 -8.73
N MET A 131 12.19 6.60 -7.43
CA MET A 131 11.16 6.96 -6.44
C MET A 131 10.79 8.43 -6.55
N HIS A 132 9.49 8.72 -6.32
CA HIS A 132 8.96 10.08 -6.34
C HIS A 132 8.80 10.65 -4.93
N ALA A 133 8.92 11.96 -4.82
CA ALA A 133 8.58 12.69 -3.60
C ALA A 133 7.08 12.60 -3.30
N TYR A 134 6.73 12.57 -2.03
CA TYR A 134 5.33 12.68 -1.61
C TYR A 134 4.98 14.17 -1.38
N PRO A 135 4.02 14.74 -2.15
CA PRO A 135 3.53 16.10 -1.91
C PRO A 135 2.98 16.24 -0.49
N GLY A 136 3.20 17.40 0.14
CA GLY A 136 2.88 17.60 1.56
C GLY A 136 1.44 17.32 1.94
N ARG A 137 0.49 17.68 1.07
CA ARG A 137 -0.93 17.42 1.30
C ARG A 137 -1.27 15.94 1.26
N SER A 138 -0.77 15.22 0.25
CA SER A 138 -0.96 13.77 0.10
C SER A 138 -0.25 12.99 1.21
N PHE A 139 0.99 13.37 1.54
CA PHE A 139 1.72 12.77 2.65
C PHE A 139 1.00 12.99 3.98
N GLY A 140 0.48 14.21 4.20
CA GLY A 140 -0.28 14.51 5.42
C GLY A 140 -1.50 13.61 5.60
N GLN A 141 -2.27 13.38 4.53
CA GLN A 141 -3.40 12.46 4.56
C GLN A 141 -2.97 11.02 4.84
N LEU A 142 -1.95 10.54 4.12
CA LEU A 142 -1.38 9.21 4.35
C LEU A 142 -0.89 9.05 5.79
N TYR A 143 -0.12 10.02 6.30
CA TYR A 143 0.42 9.96 7.64
C TYR A 143 -0.67 9.93 8.70
N HIS A 144 -1.63 10.86 8.65
CA HIS A 144 -2.66 10.96 9.68
C HIS A 144 -3.65 9.80 9.61
N ARG A 145 -4.18 9.48 8.44
CA ARG A 145 -5.25 8.49 8.29
C ARG A 145 -4.75 7.05 8.32
N PHE A 146 -3.64 6.78 7.64
CA PHE A 146 -3.16 5.38 7.52
C PHE A 146 -2.10 5.04 8.57
N VAL A 147 -1.13 5.94 8.84
CA VAL A 147 -0.03 5.59 9.74
C VAL A 147 -0.37 5.85 11.20
N LYS A 148 -0.89 7.03 11.53
CA LYS A 148 -1.18 7.44 12.91
C LYS A 148 -2.49 6.80 13.40
N ASP A 149 -3.58 7.09 12.71
CA ASP A 149 -4.93 6.72 13.16
C ASP A 149 -5.28 5.26 12.75
N ASN A 150 -4.68 4.74 11.66
CA ASN A 150 -4.93 3.40 11.13
C ASN A 150 -6.40 3.17 10.76
N ASP A 151 -7.05 4.21 10.22
CA ASP A 151 -8.50 4.24 9.92
C ASP A 151 -9.00 3.03 9.12
N LEU A 152 -8.15 2.50 8.22
CA LEU A 152 -8.52 1.35 7.38
C LEU A 152 -8.73 0.06 8.15
N GLN A 153 -8.06 -0.11 9.30
CA GLN A 153 -8.24 -1.29 10.14
C GLN A 153 -9.69 -1.45 10.60
N ASP A 154 -10.38 -0.32 10.80
CA ASP A 154 -11.77 -0.28 11.25
C ASP A 154 -12.77 -0.24 10.07
N GLY A 155 -12.25 -0.29 8.83
CA GLY A 155 -13.06 -0.24 7.61
C GLY A 155 -13.68 1.12 7.32
N ARG A 156 -13.31 2.16 8.06
CA ARG A 156 -13.88 3.50 7.94
C ARG A 156 -12.81 4.54 7.67
N ILE A 157 -13.08 5.42 6.72
CA ILE A 157 -12.15 6.47 6.32
C ILE A 157 -12.87 7.80 6.27
N GLU A 158 -12.29 8.82 6.91
CA GLU A 158 -12.76 10.20 6.82
C GLU A 158 -12.12 10.90 5.63
N LEU A 159 -12.89 11.15 4.58
CA LEU A 159 -12.44 11.88 3.38
C LEU A 159 -13.42 12.99 3.02
N GLY A 160 -12.90 14.22 2.86
CA GLY A 160 -13.71 15.36 2.44
C GLY A 160 -14.86 15.69 3.39
N GLY A 161 -14.73 15.40 4.68
CA GLY A 161 -15.78 15.62 5.69
C GLY A 161 -16.89 14.56 5.69
N ARG A 162 -16.67 13.43 5.02
CA ARG A 162 -17.59 12.29 5.00
C ARG A 162 -16.91 11.03 5.50
N THR A 163 -17.63 10.23 6.26
CA THR A 163 -17.20 8.89 6.66
C THR A 163 -17.55 7.92 5.54
N ILE A 164 -16.55 7.26 4.99
CA ILE A 164 -16.69 6.22 3.98
C ILE A 164 -16.49 4.87 4.67
N ASP A 165 -17.49 3.99 4.58
CA ASP A 165 -17.44 2.65 5.16
C ASP A 165 -17.17 1.62 4.06
N LEU A 166 -16.10 0.86 4.20
CA LEU A 166 -15.70 -0.17 3.22
C LEU A 166 -16.72 -1.31 3.11
N ALA A 167 -17.61 -1.47 4.10
CA ALA A 167 -18.74 -2.39 4.02
C ALA A 167 -19.69 -2.07 2.85
N ASN A 168 -19.66 -0.84 2.31
CA ASN A 168 -20.47 -0.43 1.17
C ASN A 168 -19.88 -0.80 -0.21
N VAL A 169 -18.69 -1.39 -0.26
CA VAL A 169 -18.13 -1.93 -1.51
C VAL A 169 -18.99 -3.10 -1.97
N VAL A 170 -19.64 -2.98 -3.12
CA VAL A 170 -20.50 -4.03 -3.70
C VAL A 170 -19.81 -4.84 -4.79
N ALA A 171 -18.77 -4.29 -5.41
CA ALA A 171 -18.03 -4.93 -6.50
C ALA A 171 -17.28 -6.18 -6.00
N PRO A 172 -17.22 -7.27 -6.79
CA PRO A 172 -16.40 -8.42 -6.46
C PRO A 172 -14.93 -7.99 -6.32
N THR A 173 -14.27 -8.46 -5.27
CA THR A 173 -12.93 -8.00 -4.90
C THR A 173 -11.96 -9.18 -4.77
N LEU A 174 -10.86 -9.11 -5.52
CA LEU A 174 -9.71 -10.01 -5.39
C LEU A 174 -8.64 -9.35 -4.51
N VAL A 175 -8.16 -10.06 -3.51
CA VAL A 175 -7.08 -9.62 -2.62
C VAL A 175 -5.92 -10.60 -2.72
N LEU A 176 -4.75 -10.10 -3.12
CA LEU A 176 -3.53 -10.90 -3.21
C LEU A 176 -2.53 -10.47 -2.14
N ALA A 177 -1.92 -11.44 -1.47
CA ALA A 177 -0.83 -11.21 -0.51
C ALA A 177 0.38 -12.08 -0.85
N GLY A 178 1.57 -11.52 -0.78
CA GLY A 178 2.81 -12.26 -0.99
C GLY A 178 3.25 -13.04 0.25
N ASN A 179 3.59 -14.31 0.09
CA ASN A 179 4.03 -15.17 1.20
C ASN A 179 5.38 -14.73 1.81
N ALA A 180 6.19 -13.97 1.07
CA ALA A 180 7.48 -13.42 1.50
C ALA A 180 7.49 -11.88 1.46
N ASP A 181 6.30 -11.24 1.57
CA ASP A 181 6.17 -9.79 1.57
C ASP A 181 6.54 -9.21 2.94
N GLY A 182 7.72 -8.57 3.01
CA GLY A 182 8.21 -7.90 4.21
C GLY A 182 7.71 -6.47 4.38
N ILE A 183 7.04 -5.89 3.36
CA ILE A 183 6.48 -4.53 3.41
C ILE A 183 5.01 -4.60 3.81
N ALA A 184 4.22 -5.42 3.11
CA ALA A 184 2.80 -5.65 3.40
C ALA A 184 2.56 -7.14 3.68
N PRO A 185 2.94 -7.64 4.87
CA PRO A 185 2.77 -9.04 5.20
C PRO A 185 1.31 -9.45 5.21
N ILE A 186 1.04 -10.75 5.07
CA ILE A 186 -0.32 -11.32 5.04
C ILE A 186 -1.18 -10.78 6.18
N ALA A 187 -0.60 -10.65 7.39
CA ALA A 187 -1.30 -10.14 8.57
C ALA A 187 -1.77 -8.67 8.42
N ALA A 188 -1.09 -7.87 7.59
CA ALA A 188 -1.48 -6.49 7.31
C ALA A 188 -2.51 -6.39 6.18
N VAL A 189 -2.55 -7.35 5.26
CA VAL A 189 -3.43 -7.36 4.08
C VAL A 189 -4.76 -8.06 4.37
N ARG A 190 -4.72 -9.24 5.01
CA ARG A 190 -5.88 -10.10 5.21
C ARG A 190 -7.09 -9.43 5.89
N PRO A 191 -6.95 -8.50 6.85
CA PRO A 191 -8.11 -7.89 7.51
C PRO A 191 -9.13 -7.24 6.57
N VAL A 192 -8.72 -6.82 5.36
CA VAL A 192 -9.64 -6.25 4.37
C VAL A 192 -10.80 -7.19 4.01
N VAL A 193 -10.58 -8.51 4.07
CA VAL A 193 -11.60 -9.53 3.76
C VAL A 193 -12.82 -9.38 4.67
N ASP A 194 -12.57 -9.14 5.95
CA ASP A 194 -13.62 -9.03 6.96
C ASP A 194 -14.33 -7.65 6.94
N LEU A 195 -13.71 -6.67 6.26
CA LEU A 195 -14.24 -5.31 6.14
C LEU A 195 -15.17 -5.13 4.91
N LEU A 196 -14.98 -5.92 3.87
CA LEU A 196 -15.73 -5.82 2.61
C LEU A 196 -17.03 -6.62 2.63
N THR A 197 -17.84 -6.46 3.69
CA THR A 197 -19.03 -7.28 3.93
C THR A 197 -20.15 -7.08 2.91
N GLY A 198 -20.17 -5.96 2.19
CA GLY A 198 -21.14 -5.69 1.12
C GLY A 198 -20.73 -6.23 -0.25
N SER A 199 -19.46 -6.66 -0.41
CA SER A 199 -18.98 -7.19 -1.69
C SER A 199 -19.70 -8.49 -2.06
N SER A 200 -20.06 -8.60 -3.34
CA SER A 200 -20.72 -9.80 -3.86
C SER A 200 -19.82 -11.05 -3.78
N GLU A 201 -18.51 -10.87 -3.80
CA GLU A 201 -17.50 -11.91 -3.62
C GLU A 201 -16.19 -11.28 -3.13
N VAL A 202 -15.60 -11.83 -2.09
CA VAL A 202 -14.24 -11.47 -1.66
C VAL A 202 -13.36 -12.72 -1.73
N ARG A 203 -12.43 -12.70 -2.68
CA ARG A 203 -11.44 -13.78 -2.87
C ARG A 203 -10.10 -13.33 -2.34
N PHE A 204 -9.56 -14.07 -1.38
CA PHE A 204 -8.24 -13.84 -0.81
C PHE A 204 -7.29 -14.96 -1.22
N GLU A 205 -6.15 -14.60 -1.81
CA GLU A 205 -5.14 -15.58 -2.20
C GLU A 205 -3.75 -15.17 -1.74
N VAL A 206 -2.98 -16.17 -1.32
CA VAL A 206 -1.57 -16.04 -1.00
C VAL A 206 -0.76 -16.53 -2.19
N VAL A 207 0.04 -15.63 -2.77
CA VAL A 207 0.88 -15.92 -3.93
C VAL A 207 2.36 -15.95 -3.55
N GLY A 208 3.17 -16.60 -4.37
CA GLY A 208 4.62 -16.63 -4.17
C GLY A 208 5.26 -15.27 -4.39
N GLY A 209 6.26 -14.92 -3.57
CA GLY A 209 7.08 -13.74 -3.75
C GLY A 209 6.96 -12.69 -2.65
N GLY A 210 7.85 -11.70 -2.71
CA GLY A 210 7.83 -10.51 -1.87
C GLY A 210 7.00 -9.39 -2.50
N HIS A 211 7.02 -8.20 -1.90
CA HIS A 211 6.15 -7.07 -2.26
C HIS A 211 6.11 -6.74 -3.77
N LEU A 212 7.26 -6.61 -4.40
CA LEU A 212 7.36 -6.41 -5.85
C LEU A 212 7.39 -7.74 -6.60
N GLY A 213 7.92 -8.80 -5.97
CA GLY A 213 8.08 -10.11 -6.59
C GLY A 213 6.76 -10.78 -6.99
N MET A 214 5.65 -10.46 -6.30
CA MET A 214 4.33 -10.96 -6.70
C MET A 214 3.83 -10.41 -8.04
N LEU A 215 4.40 -9.29 -8.53
CA LEU A 215 4.08 -8.71 -9.84
C LEU A 215 5.13 -9.05 -10.90
N THR A 216 6.41 -9.11 -10.51
CA THR A 216 7.55 -9.20 -11.45
C THR A 216 8.33 -10.48 -11.33
N GLY A 217 8.08 -11.28 -10.28
CA GLY A 217 8.76 -12.55 -10.06
C GLY A 217 8.39 -13.62 -11.09
N ARG A 218 9.21 -14.66 -11.21
CA ARG A 218 8.96 -15.81 -12.10
C ARG A 218 7.59 -16.43 -11.84
N GLY A 219 7.20 -16.55 -10.55
CA GLY A 219 5.89 -17.07 -10.16
C GLY A 219 4.70 -16.17 -10.48
N ALA A 220 4.92 -14.92 -10.87
CA ALA A 220 3.83 -14.02 -11.27
C ALA A 220 3.28 -14.31 -12.68
N ARG A 221 3.97 -15.17 -13.45
CA ARG A 221 3.59 -15.56 -14.82
C ARG A 221 2.96 -16.95 -14.90
N SER A 222 2.93 -17.66 -13.79
CA SER A 222 2.30 -18.97 -13.62
C SER A 222 0.95 -18.82 -12.90
#